data_53ca279c8388aa0272dae6235a7fb10a
#
_entry.id   53ca279c8388aa0272dae6235a7fb10a
#
_cell.length_a   1.000
_cell.length_b   1.000
_cell.length_c   1.000
_cell.angle_alpha   90.00
_cell.angle_beta   90.00
_cell.angle_gamma   90.00
#
_symmetry.space_group_name_H-M   'P 1'
#
loop_
_entity.id
_entity.type
_entity.pdbx_description
1 polymer ?
#
loop_
_entity_poly.entity_id
_entity_poly.type
_entity_poly.pdbx_seq_one_letter_code
_entity_poly.pdbx_strand_id
1 'polypeptide(L)'
;EDGSRTNYEDWIYEAPHYHPALVGVPSMRIFATNGAGTLYPPHVMPQETFDAEEIRKTCLTADDLWLKVMQVKAGIPVVAATSDQLLDYVPGTQGEEALCHQNTKWRQQHCAESDSGRAASQRRV
;
A
#
# COMPACT_ATOMS: atom_id res chain seq x y z
N GLU A 1 -17.24 -12.36 1.67
CA GLU A 1 -15.83 -12.08 1.32
C GLU A 1 -15.04 -13.36 1.51
N ASP A 2 -14.49 -13.89 0.44
CA ASP A 2 -13.85 -15.22 0.38
C ASP A 2 -12.37 -15.22 0.84
N GLY A 3 -11.82 -14.06 1.22
CA GLY A 3 -10.41 -13.90 1.60
C GLY A 3 -9.43 -13.99 0.43
N SER A 4 -9.92 -13.95 -0.81
CA SER A 4 -9.06 -13.94 -2.00
C SER A 4 -8.20 -12.68 -2.06
N ARG A 5 -7.01 -12.80 -2.67
CA ARG A 5 -6.12 -11.65 -2.89
C ARG A 5 -6.53 -10.95 -4.18
N THR A 6 -6.80 -9.65 -4.08
CA THR A 6 -7.01 -8.79 -5.24
C THR A 6 -5.65 -8.36 -5.80
N ASN A 7 -5.49 -8.32 -7.13
CA ASN A 7 -4.30 -7.76 -7.75
C ASN A 7 -4.17 -6.26 -7.42
N TYR A 8 -2.93 -5.79 -7.32
CA TYR A 8 -2.67 -4.38 -6.99
C TYR A 8 -3.30 -3.40 -7.98
N GLU A 9 -3.33 -3.77 -9.25
CA GLU A 9 -3.92 -2.96 -10.33
C GLU A 9 -5.44 -2.78 -10.17
N ASP A 10 -6.10 -3.72 -9.49
CA ASP A 10 -7.53 -3.69 -9.24
C ASP A 10 -7.90 -2.89 -7.97
N TRP A 11 -6.94 -2.55 -7.12
CA TRP A 11 -7.20 -1.85 -5.85
C TRP A 11 -7.85 -0.47 -6.04
N ILE A 12 -7.55 0.19 -7.17
CA ILE A 12 -8.12 1.50 -7.46
C ILE A 12 -9.65 1.45 -7.54
N TYR A 13 -10.21 0.34 -8.04
CA TYR A 13 -11.66 0.17 -8.19
C TYR A 13 -12.36 -0.07 -6.85
N GLU A 14 -11.62 -0.48 -5.82
CA GLU A 14 -12.11 -0.64 -4.45
C GLU A 14 -11.93 0.66 -3.62
N ALA A 15 -11.36 1.70 -4.21
CA ALA A 15 -11.11 2.96 -3.52
C ALA A 15 -12.41 3.75 -3.23
N PRO A 16 -12.42 4.61 -2.19
CA PRO A 16 -13.57 5.45 -1.86
C PRO A 16 -14.06 6.33 -3.02
N HIS A 17 -13.19 6.66 -3.98
CA HIS A 17 -13.59 7.36 -5.22
C HIS A 17 -14.70 6.64 -6.00
N TYR A 18 -14.64 5.30 -6.06
CA TYR A 18 -15.67 4.49 -6.71
C TYR A 18 -16.79 4.04 -5.75
N HIS A 19 -16.57 4.21 -4.46
CA HIS A 19 -17.49 3.80 -3.40
C HIS A 19 -17.75 4.95 -2.40
N PRO A 20 -18.50 5.98 -2.79
CA PRO A 20 -18.74 7.16 -1.93
C PRO A 20 -19.32 6.83 -0.55
N ALA A 21 -20.00 5.70 -0.40
CA ALA A 21 -20.52 5.23 0.88
C ALA A 21 -19.40 4.89 1.91
N LEU A 22 -18.15 4.75 1.47
CA LEU A 22 -17.00 4.52 2.34
C LEU A 22 -16.42 5.82 2.92
N VAL A 23 -16.80 6.97 2.38
CA VAL A 23 -16.34 8.28 2.88
C VAL A 23 -16.88 8.52 4.29
N GLY A 24 -16.01 8.94 5.19
CA GLY A 24 -16.33 9.15 6.60
C GLY A 24 -16.44 7.86 7.44
N VAL A 25 -16.31 6.69 6.83
CA VAL A 25 -16.43 5.39 7.54
C VAL A 25 -15.03 4.87 7.90
N PRO A 26 -14.70 4.69 9.20
CA PRO A 26 -13.44 4.10 9.62
C PRO A 26 -13.29 2.66 9.13
N SER A 27 -12.16 2.33 8.50
CA SER A 27 -11.91 0.98 8.00
C SER A 27 -10.42 0.62 8.05
N MET A 28 -10.13 -0.62 8.44
CA MET A 28 -8.79 -1.20 8.37
C MET A 28 -8.39 -1.56 6.93
N ARG A 29 -9.36 -1.63 6.01
CA ARG A 29 -9.17 -2.04 4.62
C ARG A 29 -8.72 -0.89 3.72
N ILE A 30 -8.96 0.35 4.12
CA ILE A 30 -8.52 1.52 3.34
C ILE A 30 -6.99 1.60 3.39
N PHE A 31 -6.37 1.60 2.21
CA PHE A 31 -4.95 1.86 2.02
C PHE A 31 -4.75 3.34 1.70
N ALA A 32 -4.21 4.09 2.65
CA ALA A 32 -3.89 5.50 2.44
C ALA A 32 -2.61 5.61 1.63
N THR A 33 -2.73 5.99 0.36
CA THR A 33 -1.58 6.38 -0.46
C THR A 33 -1.29 7.86 -0.20
N ASN A 34 -0.06 8.19 0.15
CA ASN A 34 0.29 9.54 0.62
C ASN A 34 0.24 10.62 -0.47
N GLY A 35 0.15 10.23 -1.75
CA GLY A 35 0.08 11.18 -2.87
C GLY A 35 -1.09 12.16 -2.81
N ALA A 36 -2.25 11.74 -2.30
CA ALA A 36 -3.41 12.61 -2.10
C ALA A 36 -3.41 13.38 -0.77
N GLY A 37 -2.42 13.12 0.07
CA GLY A 37 -2.32 13.65 1.42
C GLY A 37 -3.00 12.77 2.47
N THR A 38 -2.27 12.49 3.55
CA THR A 38 -2.77 11.74 4.70
C THR A 38 -2.46 12.50 5.98
N LEU A 39 -3.49 12.72 6.80
CA LEU A 39 -3.33 13.34 8.11
C LEU A 39 -3.16 12.25 9.18
N TYR A 40 -2.04 12.29 9.88
CA TYR A 40 -1.79 11.46 11.05
C TYR A 40 -1.92 12.31 12.30
N PRO A 41 -2.93 12.07 13.17
CA PRO A 41 -3.01 12.76 14.45
C PRO A 41 -1.76 12.56 15.31
N PRO A 42 -1.40 13.51 16.18
CA PRO A 42 -0.26 13.35 17.08
C PRO A 42 -0.36 12.05 17.89
N HIS A 43 0.74 11.35 18.02
CA HIS A 43 0.87 10.12 18.82
C HIS A 43 0.00 8.93 18.38
N VAL A 44 -0.64 8.99 17.20
CA VAL A 44 -1.46 7.88 16.71
C VAL A 44 -0.62 6.69 16.27
N MET A 45 0.55 6.92 15.67
CA MET A 45 1.43 5.87 15.18
C MET A 45 2.36 5.34 16.28
N PRO A 46 2.66 4.03 16.32
CA PRO A 46 3.59 3.45 17.28
C PRO A 46 5.01 3.96 17.06
N GLN A 47 5.85 3.91 18.11
CA GLN A 47 7.22 4.42 18.06
C GLN A 47 8.09 3.73 17.00
N GLU A 48 7.85 2.44 16.75
CA GLU A 48 8.56 1.66 15.73
C GLU A 48 8.36 2.19 14.31
N THR A 49 7.31 2.99 14.07
CA THR A 49 7.07 3.65 12.79
C THR A 49 8.25 4.53 12.37
N PHE A 50 9.02 5.02 13.33
CA PHE A 50 10.14 5.94 13.13
C PHE A 50 11.51 5.26 13.16
N ASP A 51 11.54 3.92 13.11
CA ASP A 51 12.79 3.15 13.03
C ASP A 51 13.40 3.27 11.63
N ALA A 52 14.33 4.22 11.50
CA ALA A 52 14.99 4.51 10.22
C ALA A 52 15.85 3.34 9.71
N GLU A 53 16.36 2.49 10.59
CA GLU A 53 17.16 1.33 10.18
C GLU A 53 16.25 0.25 9.56
N GLU A 54 15.12 -0.02 10.20
CA GLU A 54 14.17 -0.99 9.72
C GLU A 54 13.49 -0.53 8.41
N ILE A 55 13.16 0.76 8.29
CA ILE A 55 12.64 1.34 7.05
C ILE A 55 13.62 1.13 5.88
N ARG A 56 14.91 1.41 6.09
CA ARG A 56 15.93 1.23 5.05
C ARG A 56 16.06 -0.22 4.60
N LYS A 57 15.87 -1.17 5.50
CA LYS A 57 15.97 -2.60 5.20
C LYS A 57 14.76 -3.14 4.45
N THR A 58 13.57 -2.61 4.71
CA THR A 58 12.32 -3.23 4.29
C THR A 58 11.52 -2.46 3.26
N CYS A 59 11.42 -1.13 3.38
CA CYS A 59 10.43 -0.32 2.66
C CYS A 59 10.95 1.04 2.19
N LEU A 60 12.24 1.18 1.89
CA LEU A 60 12.86 2.47 1.55
C LEU A 60 12.16 3.21 0.38
N THR A 61 11.59 2.48 -0.58
CA THR A 61 10.94 3.03 -1.77
C THR A 61 9.41 2.94 -1.74
N ALA A 62 8.83 2.54 -0.60
CA ALA A 62 7.39 2.31 -0.46
C ALA A 62 6.93 2.71 0.96
N ASP A 63 7.06 4.01 1.27
CA ASP A 63 6.74 4.58 2.58
C ASP A 63 5.27 4.42 2.97
N ASP A 64 4.37 4.51 2.02
CA ASP A 64 2.94 4.27 2.23
C ASP A 64 2.64 2.82 2.64
N LEU A 65 3.37 1.85 2.10
CA LEU A 65 3.27 0.46 2.54
C LEU A 65 3.78 0.27 3.97
N TRP A 66 4.91 0.90 4.31
CA TRP A 66 5.43 0.89 5.68
C TRP A 66 4.42 1.46 6.67
N LEU A 67 3.88 2.65 6.37
CA LEU A 67 2.88 3.31 7.20
C LEU A 67 1.61 2.46 7.33
N LYS A 68 1.18 1.78 6.25
CA LYS A 68 0.04 0.85 6.31
C LYS A 68 0.30 -0.34 7.23
N VAL A 69 1.48 -0.94 7.17
CA VAL A 69 1.84 -2.06 8.06
C VAL A 69 1.82 -1.61 9.52
N MET A 70 2.41 -0.45 9.83
CA MET A 70 2.41 0.09 11.19
C MET A 70 1.01 0.45 11.67
N GLN A 71 0.17 1.00 10.81
CA GLN A 71 -1.23 1.31 11.07
C GLN A 71 -2.02 0.03 11.42
N VAL A 72 -1.84 -1.04 10.64
CA VAL A 72 -2.52 -2.33 10.90
C VAL A 72 -2.01 -2.94 12.20
N LYS A 73 -0.70 -2.92 12.45
CA LYS A 73 -0.08 -3.42 13.69
C LYS A 73 -0.64 -2.72 14.93
N ALA A 74 -0.89 -1.41 14.82
CA ALA A 74 -1.45 -0.61 15.91
C ALA A 74 -2.99 -0.68 16.01
N GLY A 75 -3.68 -1.35 15.10
CA GLY A 75 -5.14 -1.46 15.10
C GLY A 75 -5.86 -0.15 14.78
N ILE A 76 -5.24 0.76 14.03
CA ILE A 76 -5.76 2.09 13.73
C ILE A 76 -6.54 2.06 12.42
N PRO A 77 -7.86 2.37 12.41
CA PRO A 77 -8.62 2.47 11.18
C PRO A 77 -8.30 3.77 10.42
N VAL A 78 -8.46 3.72 9.10
CA VAL A 78 -8.34 4.88 8.22
C VAL A 78 -9.73 5.38 7.85
N VAL A 79 -9.87 6.71 7.72
CA VAL A 79 -11.09 7.38 7.25
C VAL A 79 -10.74 8.15 5.98
N ALA A 80 -11.45 7.88 4.88
CA ALA A 80 -11.39 8.72 3.71
C ALA A 80 -12.22 9.98 3.92
N ALA A 81 -11.62 11.16 3.74
CA ALA A 81 -12.31 12.44 3.96
C ALA A 81 -13.20 12.85 2.78
N THR A 82 -12.86 12.39 1.56
CA THR A 82 -13.58 12.71 0.32
C THR A 82 -13.47 11.57 -0.68
N SER A 83 -14.42 11.51 -1.62
CA SER A 83 -14.37 10.64 -2.79
C SER A 83 -13.91 11.37 -4.06
N ASP A 84 -13.79 12.70 -4.03
CA ASP A 84 -13.72 13.51 -5.26
C ASP A 84 -12.28 13.79 -5.73
N GLN A 85 -11.27 13.27 -5.02
CA GLN A 85 -9.89 13.60 -5.32
C GLN A 85 -9.23 12.56 -6.22
N LEU A 86 -9.12 12.92 -7.52
CA LEU A 86 -8.14 12.33 -8.42
C LEU A 86 -6.80 13.09 -8.28
N LEU A 87 -5.70 12.36 -8.38
CA LEU A 87 -4.36 12.97 -8.35
C LEU A 87 -4.08 13.65 -9.69
N ASP A 88 -3.83 14.96 -9.64
CA ASP A 88 -3.27 15.68 -10.76
C ASP A 88 -1.74 15.57 -10.73
N TYR A 89 -1.18 14.87 -11.70
CA TYR A 89 0.27 14.71 -11.81
C TYR A 89 0.89 15.89 -12.54
N VAL A 90 2.06 16.30 -12.07
CA VAL A 90 2.85 17.30 -12.80
C VAL A 90 3.24 16.70 -14.16
N PRO A 91 2.99 17.40 -15.29
CA PRO A 91 3.31 16.89 -16.61
C PRO A 91 4.79 16.46 -16.71
N GLY A 92 5.04 15.29 -17.29
CA GLY A 92 6.39 14.73 -17.47
C GLY A 92 6.98 13.96 -16.28
N THR A 93 6.30 13.91 -15.12
CA THR A 93 6.82 13.20 -13.94
C THR A 93 6.44 11.71 -13.88
N GLN A 94 5.54 11.25 -14.74
CA GLN A 94 5.06 9.87 -14.78
C GLN A 94 5.73 9.02 -15.89
N GLY A 95 6.98 9.38 -16.24
CA GLY A 95 7.80 8.64 -17.21
C GLY A 95 8.36 7.32 -16.65
N GLU A 96 9.26 6.69 -17.42
CA GLU A 96 9.85 5.38 -17.08
C GLU A 96 10.57 5.33 -15.72
N GLU A 97 11.03 6.48 -15.23
CA GLU A 97 11.72 6.63 -13.95
C GLU A 97 10.77 6.78 -12.74
N ALA A 98 9.46 6.83 -12.95
CA ALA A 98 8.50 6.96 -11.86
C ALA A 98 8.60 5.76 -10.89
N LEU A 99 8.55 6.02 -9.58
CA LEU A 99 8.67 5.02 -8.52
C LEU A 99 7.66 3.87 -8.66
N CYS A 100 6.46 4.16 -9.14
CA CYS A 100 5.44 3.13 -9.39
C CYS A 100 5.92 2.05 -10.36
N HIS A 101 6.66 2.42 -11.42
CA HIS A 101 7.21 1.46 -12.37
C HIS A 101 8.37 0.64 -11.78
N GLN A 102 9.20 1.26 -10.94
CA GLN A 102 10.27 0.56 -10.24
C GLN A 102 9.71 -0.44 -9.24
N ASN A 103 8.71 -0.05 -8.46
CA ASN A 103 8.04 -0.92 -7.48
C ASN A 103 7.31 -2.08 -8.15
N THR A 104 6.69 -1.87 -9.31
CA THR A 104 6.03 -2.94 -10.08
C THR A 104 7.05 -3.96 -10.61
N LYS A 105 8.18 -3.51 -11.15
CA LYS A 105 9.28 -4.40 -11.61
C LYS A 105 9.85 -5.22 -10.45
N TRP A 106 10.09 -4.61 -9.31
CA TRP A 106 10.59 -5.29 -8.11
C TRP A 106 9.62 -6.37 -7.63
N ARG A 107 8.32 -6.09 -7.60
CA ARG A 107 7.28 -7.07 -7.22
C ARG A 107 7.22 -8.25 -8.17
N GLN A 108 7.27 -8.02 -9.48
CA GLN A 108 7.25 -9.10 -10.49
C GLN A 108 8.44 -10.05 -10.30
N GLN A 109 9.63 -9.53 -10.03
CA GLN A 109 10.83 -10.33 -9.80
C GLN A 109 10.70 -11.19 -8.53
N HIS A 110 10.28 -10.61 -7.40
CA HIS A 110 10.24 -11.30 -6.10
C HIS A 110 9.02 -12.23 -5.94
N CYS A 111 7.90 -11.95 -6.61
CA CYS A 111 6.78 -12.89 -6.67
C CYS A 111 7.13 -14.14 -7.49
N ALA A 112 7.83 -13.99 -8.60
CA ALA A 112 8.28 -15.11 -9.41
C ALA A 112 9.26 -16.03 -8.67
N GLU A 113 10.13 -15.47 -7.84
CA GLU A 113 11.08 -16.24 -7.00
C GLU A 113 10.36 -17.00 -5.87
N SER A 114 9.36 -16.40 -5.24
CA SER A 114 8.57 -17.06 -4.18
C SER A 114 7.73 -18.23 -4.71
N ASP A 115 7.18 -18.12 -5.91
CA ASP A 115 6.42 -19.20 -6.54
C ASP A 115 7.31 -20.35 -7.00
N SER A 116 8.51 -20.05 -7.52
CA SER A 116 9.48 -21.09 -7.88
C SER A 116 9.99 -21.88 -6.67
N GLY A 117 10.18 -21.23 -5.51
CA GLY A 117 10.53 -21.87 -4.25
C GLY A 117 9.44 -22.80 -3.71
N ARG A 118 8.17 -22.44 -3.84
CA ARG A 118 7.03 -23.28 -3.45
C ARG A 118 6.88 -24.52 -4.34
N ALA A 119 7.06 -24.37 -5.64
CA ALA A 119 6.98 -25.49 -6.59
C ALA A 119 8.10 -26.53 -6.38
N ALA A 120 9.29 -26.11 -5.95
CA ALA A 120 10.40 -26.99 -5.63
C ALA A 120 10.19 -27.78 -4.33
N SER A 121 9.49 -27.21 -3.34
CA SER A 121 9.17 -27.87 -2.06
C SER A 121 8.09 -28.95 -2.20
N GLN A 122 7.17 -28.83 -3.16
CA GLN A 122 6.10 -29.80 -3.38
C GLN A 122 6.52 -31.03 -4.20
N ARG A 123 7.72 -31.05 -4.80
CA ARG A 123 8.25 -32.20 -5.56
C ARG A 123 9.15 -33.14 -4.74
N ARG A 124 9.24 -32.96 -3.43
CA ARG A 124 10.01 -33.79 -2.52
C ARG A 124 9.13 -34.54 -1.51
N VAL A 125 8.01 -35.11 -1.95
CA VAL A 125 7.25 -36.12 -1.20
C VAL A 125 7.05 -37.31 -2.11
#